data_06a52f08c703159fd558ab0d26ffd67a
#
_entry.id   06a52f08c703159fd558ab0d26ffd67a
#
_cell.length_a   1.000
_cell.length_b   1.000
_cell.length_c   1.000
_cell.angle_alpha   90.00
_cell.angle_beta   90.00
_cell.angle_gamma   90.00
#
_symmetry.space_group_name_H-M   'P 1'
#
loop_
_entity.id
_entity.type
_entity.pdbx_description
1 polymer ?
#
loop_
_entity_poly.entity_id
_entity_poly.type
_entity_poly.pdbx_seq_one_letter_code
_entity_poly.pdbx_strand_id
1 'polypeptide(L)'
;MTLSEINAQIMFQTNNDIDDLGDFKPHITDYINQGYDLLVEAYTGEHVTADSETYPALVDNSDKPNLPEYSHRAIVDFATYLIYRNGNIVKQNRGQAYYSAFYEVLVKLKYEGGTRNKPLRFINIYKD
;
A
#
# COMPACT_ATOMS: atom_id res chain seq x y z
N MET A 1 -8.97 7.95 -2.46
CA MET A 1 -8.24 8.26 -3.71
C MET A 1 -8.58 7.22 -4.77
N THR A 2 -8.80 7.67 -5.99
CA THR A 2 -8.95 6.77 -7.13
C THR A 2 -7.59 6.29 -7.63
N LEU A 3 -7.57 5.25 -8.46
CA LEU A 3 -6.34 4.77 -9.10
C LEU A 3 -5.65 5.89 -9.88
N SER A 4 -6.44 6.71 -10.58
CA SER A 4 -5.90 7.87 -11.32
C SER A 4 -5.20 8.86 -10.40
N GLU A 5 -5.80 9.14 -9.25
CA GLU A 5 -5.21 10.06 -8.26
C GLU A 5 -3.94 9.47 -7.63
N ILE A 6 -3.95 8.17 -7.35
CA ILE A 6 -2.78 7.46 -6.83
C ILE A 6 -1.62 7.54 -7.83
N ASN A 7 -1.89 7.28 -9.11
CA ASN A 7 -0.90 7.41 -10.17
C ASN A 7 -0.32 8.82 -10.24
N ALA A 8 -1.17 9.84 -10.18
CA ALA A 8 -0.74 11.23 -10.24
C ALA A 8 0.19 11.57 -9.08
N GLN A 9 -0.12 11.09 -7.87
CA GLN A 9 0.73 11.32 -6.70
C GLN A 9 2.08 10.63 -6.81
N ILE A 10 2.10 9.41 -7.34
CA ILE A 10 3.37 8.69 -7.57
C ILE A 10 4.24 9.47 -8.55
N MET A 11 3.68 9.93 -9.65
CA MET A 11 4.42 10.72 -10.64
C MET A 11 4.93 12.02 -10.04
N PHE A 12 4.14 12.66 -9.19
CA PHE A 12 4.57 13.87 -8.49
C PHE A 12 5.76 13.59 -7.57
N GLN A 13 5.70 12.51 -6.77
CA GLN A 13 6.77 12.17 -5.83
C GLN A 13 8.07 11.80 -6.52
N THR A 14 8.00 11.19 -7.71
CA THR A 14 9.18 10.73 -8.45
C THR A 14 9.70 11.71 -9.47
N ASN A 15 9.02 12.85 -9.67
CA ASN A 15 9.30 13.76 -10.77
C ASN A 15 10.75 14.25 -10.83
N ASN A 16 11.36 14.56 -9.68
CA ASN A 16 12.73 15.08 -9.63
C ASN A 16 13.79 14.01 -9.94
N ASP A 17 13.43 12.73 -9.84
CA ASP A 17 14.36 11.61 -9.99
C ASP A 17 14.01 10.71 -11.16
N ILE A 18 13.01 11.10 -11.98
CA ILE A 18 12.44 10.22 -13.00
C ILE A 18 13.46 9.70 -14.01
N ASP A 19 14.47 10.50 -14.36
CA ASP A 19 15.49 10.12 -15.33
C ASP A 19 16.46 9.06 -14.79
N ASP A 20 16.59 8.96 -13.47
CA ASP A 20 17.52 8.06 -12.81
C ASP A 20 16.86 6.76 -12.31
N LEU A 21 15.55 6.62 -12.47
CA LEU A 21 14.80 5.50 -11.90
C LEU A 21 14.48 4.39 -12.90
N GLY A 22 14.88 4.55 -14.16
CA GLY A 22 14.58 3.59 -15.21
C GLY A 22 13.12 3.66 -15.64
N ASP A 23 12.70 2.68 -16.42
CA ASP A 23 11.35 2.65 -16.98
C ASP A 23 10.40 1.90 -16.03
N PHE A 24 9.83 2.61 -15.07
CA PHE A 24 8.90 2.04 -14.10
C PHE A 24 7.43 2.17 -14.50
N LYS A 25 7.12 3.00 -15.49
CA LYS A 25 5.72 3.30 -15.87
C LYS A 25 4.88 2.07 -16.17
N PRO A 26 5.38 1.06 -16.91
CA PRO A 26 4.59 -0.14 -17.18
C PRO A 26 4.25 -0.96 -15.93
N HIS A 27 4.97 -0.74 -14.83
CA HIS A 27 4.85 -1.54 -13.61
C HIS A 27 4.10 -0.81 -12.48
N ILE A 28 3.69 0.45 -12.69
CA ILE A 28 3.07 1.26 -11.63
C ILE A 28 1.83 0.58 -11.06
N THR A 29 0.94 0.10 -11.91
CA THR A 29 -0.32 -0.53 -11.46
C THR A 29 -0.03 -1.78 -10.63
N ASP A 30 0.96 -2.57 -11.02
CA ASP A 30 1.37 -3.75 -10.25
C ASP A 30 1.89 -3.35 -8.88
N TYR A 31 2.71 -2.32 -8.80
CA TYR A 31 3.25 -1.82 -7.54
C TYR A 31 2.14 -1.30 -6.62
N ILE A 32 1.16 -0.60 -7.19
CA ILE A 32 -0.01 -0.10 -6.47
C ILE A 32 -0.78 -1.27 -5.86
N ASN A 33 -1.07 -2.30 -6.66
CA ASN A 33 -1.81 -3.46 -6.19
C ASN A 33 -1.04 -4.28 -5.16
N GLN A 34 0.28 -4.34 -5.25
CA GLN A 34 1.09 -4.98 -4.22
C GLN A 34 0.94 -4.27 -2.87
N GLY A 35 1.00 -2.94 -2.86
CA GLY A 35 0.79 -2.15 -1.65
C GLY A 35 -0.62 -2.33 -1.11
N TYR A 36 -1.61 -2.32 -1.98
CA TYR A 36 -3.00 -2.55 -1.61
C TYR A 36 -3.17 -3.92 -0.94
N ASP A 37 -2.62 -4.97 -1.52
CA ASP A 37 -2.71 -6.32 -0.97
C ASP A 37 -2.10 -6.42 0.43
N LEU A 38 -0.95 -5.80 0.64
CA LEU A 38 -0.30 -5.79 1.94
C LEU A 38 -1.14 -5.08 3.01
N LEU A 39 -1.77 -3.97 2.64
CA LEU A 39 -2.65 -3.24 3.55
C LEU A 39 -3.92 -4.02 3.86
N VAL A 40 -4.49 -4.69 2.87
CA VAL A 40 -5.67 -5.54 3.07
C VAL A 40 -5.34 -6.70 4.01
N GLU A 41 -4.20 -7.34 3.82
CA GLU A 41 -3.74 -8.42 4.70
C GLU A 41 -3.60 -7.93 6.13
N ALA A 42 -3.00 -6.75 6.32
CA ALA A 42 -2.86 -6.17 7.65
C ALA A 42 -4.22 -5.84 8.28
N TYR A 43 -5.13 -5.27 7.49
CA TYR A 43 -6.45 -4.84 7.97
C TYR A 43 -7.37 -6.01 8.31
N THR A 44 -7.36 -7.06 7.49
CA THR A 44 -8.22 -8.24 7.69
C THR A 44 -7.58 -9.30 8.57
N GLY A 45 -6.26 -9.32 8.69
CA GLY A 45 -5.53 -10.38 9.37
C GLY A 45 -5.48 -11.67 8.57
N GLU A 46 -5.86 -11.63 7.31
CA GLU A 46 -5.90 -12.80 6.42
C GLU A 46 -5.22 -12.48 5.11
N HIS A 47 -4.59 -13.48 4.50
CA HIS A 47 -4.02 -13.31 3.18
C HIS A 47 -5.15 -13.30 2.15
N VAL A 48 -5.38 -12.15 1.51
CA VAL A 48 -6.42 -11.94 0.52
C VAL A 48 -5.76 -11.58 -0.81
N THR A 49 -6.13 -12.30 -1.87
CA THR A 49 -5.60 -12.00 -3.20
C THR A 49 -6.27 -10.77 -3.80
N ALA A 50 -5.58 -10.15 -4.78
CA ALA A 50 -6.04 -8.92 -5.42
C ALA A 50 -7.40 -9.08 -6.13
N ASP A 51 -7.81 -10.29 -6.50
CA ASP A 51 -9.06 -10.53 -7.23
C ASP A 51 -10.21 -10.98 -6.33
N SER A 52 -10.11 -10.79 -5.02
CA SER A 52 -11.21 -11.14 -4.12
C SER A 52 -12.42 -10.23 -4.37
N GLU A 53 -13.63 -10.73 -4.08
CA GLU A 53 -14.86 -9.96 -4.28
C GLU A 53 -14.89 -8.70 -3.42
N THR A 54 -14.39 -8.79 -2.18
CA THR A 54 -14.40 -7.68 -1.24
C THR A 54 -13.30 -6.66 -1.53
N TYR A 55 -12.14 -7.14 -2.03
CA TYR A 55 -10.98 -6.31 -2.28
C TYR A 55 -10.47 -6.55 -3.71
N PRO A 56 -11.24 -6.11 -4.72
CA PRO A 56 -10.84 -6.34 -6.11
C PRO A 56 -9.61 -5.51 -6.46
N ALA A 57 -8.77 -6.06 -7.35
CA ALA A 57 -7.62 -5.35 -7.86
C ALA A 57 -8.03 -4.02 -8.50
N LEU A 58 -7.18 -3.02 -8.40
CA LEU A 58 -7.40 -1.71 -9.02
C LEU A 58 -6.97 -1.82 -10.49
N VAL A 59 -7.89 -1.59 -11.40
CA VAL A 59 -7.68 -1.70 -12.85
C VAL A 59 -8.08 -0.42 -13.56
N ASP A 60 -9.31 0.07 -13.30
CA ASP A 60 -9.84 1.26 -13.95
C ASP A 60 -9.46 2.52 -13.19
N ASN A 61 -9.34 3.62 -13.91
CA ASN A 61 -8.94 4.92 -13.32
C ASN A 61 -9.86 5.38 -12.20
N SER A 62 -11.11 4.97 -12.20
CA SER A 62 -12.10 5.31 -11.18
C SER A 62 -12.12 4.36 -9.99
N ASP A 63 -11.38 3.26 -10.05
CA ASP A 63 -11.35 2.28 -8.96
C ASP A 63 -10.71 2.90 -7.71
N LYS A 64 -11.25 2.54 -6.55
CA LYS A 64 -10.75 2.99 -5.24
C LYS A 64 -10.41 1.79 -4.38
N PRO A 65 -9.31 1.87 -3.59
CA PRO A 65 -9.06 0.83 -2.59
C PRO A 65 -10.19 0.76 -1.58
N ASN A 66 -10.64 -0.46 -1.27
CA ASN A 66 -11.69 -0.66 -0.28
C ASN A 66 -11.10 -0.70 1.14
N LEU A 67 -10.50 0.40 1.54
CA LEU A 67 -9.85 0.60 2.84
C LEU A 67 -10.17 1.99 3.36
N PRO A 68 -9.99 2.26 4.65
CA PRO A 68 -10.16 3.61 5.17
C PRO A 68 -9.39 4.64 4.35
N GLU A 69 -9.98 5.79 4.11
CA GLU A 69 -9.44 6.82 3.22
C GLU A 69 -8.03 7.25 3.62
N TYR A 70 -7.74 7.34 4.93
CA TYR A 70 -6.41 7.74 5.39
C TYR A 70 -5.30 6.79 4.96
N SER A 71 -5.64 5.53 4.65
CA SER A 71 -4.65 4.52 4.27
C SER A 71 -4.30 4.57 2.78
N HIS A 72 -5.07 5.27 1.96
CA HIS A 72 -4.82 5.29 0.52
C HIS A 72 -3.46 5.89 0.18
N ARG A 73 -3.02 6.90 0.95
CA ARG A 73 -1.71 7.51 0.75
C ARG A 73 -0.57 6.52 0.96
N ALA A 74 -0.75 5.53 1.84
CA ALA A 74 0.26 4.51 2.06
C ALA A 74 0.52 3.68 0.81
N ILE A 75 -0.50 3.47 -0.04
CA ILE A 75 -0.33 2.78 -1.31
C ILE A 75 0.61 3.58 -2.22
N VAL A 76 0.44 4.90 -2.26
CA VAL A 76 1.33 5.79 -3.01
C VAL A 76 2.77 5.64 -2.50
N ASP A 77 2.95 5.66 -1.20
CA ASP A 77 4.27 5.55 -0.58
C ASP A 77 4.94 4.22 -0.88
N PHE A 78 4.19 3.12 -0.81
CA PHE A 78 4.74 1.80 -1.11
C PHE A 78 5.17 1.68 -2.58
N ALA A 79 4.33 2.12 -3.50
CA ALA A 79 4.67 2.10 -4.92
C ALA A 79 5.91 2.96 -5.21
N THR A 80 5.98 4.15 -4.60
CA THR A 80 7.15 5.03 -4.72
C THR A 80 8.41 4.34 -4.18
N TYR A 81 8.31 3.67 -3.04
CA TYR A 81 9.42 2.90 -2.49
C TYR A 81 9.91 1.84 -3.48
N LEU A 82 9.01 1.08 -4.10
CA LEU A 82 9.38 0.05 -5.07
C LEU A 82 10.08 0.66 -6.29
N ILE A 83 9.62 1.81 -6.75
CA ILE A 83 10.24 2.53 -7.87
C ILE A 83 11.68 2.93 -7.49
N TYR A 84 11.86 3.53 -6.33
CA TYR A 84 13.19 3.96 -5.87
C TYR A 84 14.15 2.79 -5.64
N ARG A 85 13.63 1.62 -5.32
CA ARG A 85 14.45 0.42 -5.11
C ARG A 85 15.21 -0.01 -6.37
N ASN A 86 14.73 0.38 -7.54
CA ASN A 86 15.37 0.07 -8.82
C ASN A 86 16.50 1.04 -9.17
N GLY A 87 16.70 2.10 -8.40
CA GLY A 87 17.75 3.08 -8.63
C GLY A 87 19.06 2.70 -7.96
N ASN A 88 20.03 3.64 -8.00
CA ASN A 88 21.30 3.46 -7.33
C ASN A 88 21.13 3.55 -5.80
N ILE A 89 22.24 3.38 -5.05
CA ILE A 89 22.18 3.32 -3.58
C ILE A 89 21.60 4.61 -2.96
N VAL A 90 21.87 5.77 -3.56
CA VAL A 90 21.33 7.05 -3.09
C VAL A 90 19.81 7.06 -3.23
N LYS A 91 19.31 6.60 -4.39
CA LYS A 91 17.85 6.52 -4.63
C LYS A 91 17.21 5.49 -3.72
N GLN A 92 17.84 4.34 -3.52
CA GLN A 92 17.35 3.33 -2.58
C GLN A 92 17.21 3.90 -1.17
N ASN A 93 18.19 4.70 -0.72
CA ASN A 93 18.13 5.32 0.60
C ASN A 93 16.99 6.33 0.70
N ARG A 94 16.71 7.09 -0.36
CA ARG A 94 15.54 7.99 -0.39
C ARG A 94 14.25 7.22 -0.30
N GLY A 95 14.18 6.08 -0.95
CA GLY A 95 13.01 5.21 -0.93
C GLY A 95 12.64 4.72 0.47
N GLN A 96 13.61 4.58 1.36
CA GLN A 96 13.36 4.09 2.72
C GLN A 96 12.41 4.99 3.51
N ALA A 97 12.42 6.30 3.29
CA ALA A 97 11.48 7.20 3.94
C ALA A 97 10.03 6.88 3.54
N TYR A 98 9.81 6.54 2.27
CA TYR A 98 8.47 6.15 1.80
C TYR A 98 8.04 4.80 2.38
N TYR A 99 8.97 3.86 2.48
CA TYR A 99 8.66 2.58 3.12
C TYR A 99 8.29 2.76 4.60
N SER A 100 9.00 3.62 5.32
CA SER A 100 8.71 3.89 6.72
C SER A 100 7.32 4.51 6.89
N ALA A 101 6.94 5.44 6.02
CA ALA A 101 5.60 6.05 6.04
C ALA A 101 4.53 5.00 5.75
N PHE A 102 4.75 4.12 4.79
CA PHE A 102 3.85 3.01 4.49
C PHE A 102 3.68 2.09 5.70
N TYR A 103 4.78 1.71 6.32
CA TYR A 103 4.78 0.77 7.45
C TYR A 103 4.00 1.32 8.65
N GLU A 104 4.11 2.60 8.92
CA GLU A 104 3.35 3.23 10.01
C GLU A 104 1.85 3.07 9.81
N VAL A 105 1.37 3.29 8.58
CA VAL A 105 -0.05 3.12 8.25
C VAL A 105 -0.45 1.64 8.30
N LEU A 106 0.42 0.75 7.83
CA LEU A 106 0.17 -0.68 7.87
C LEU A 106 -0.05 -1.15 9.31
N VAL A 107 0.81 -0.72 10.25
CA VAL A 107 0.68 -1.07 11.66
C VAL A 107 -0.61 -0.52 12.24
N LYS A 108 -0.98 0.70 11.89
CA LYS A 108 -2.24 1.32 12.34
C LYS A 108 -3.44 0.53 11.84
N LEU A 109 -3.45 0.13 10.57
CA LEU A 109 -4.52 -0.69 10.00
C LEU A 109 -4.60 -2.05 10.68
N LYS A 110 -3.46 -2.67 10.91
CA LYS A 110 -3.40 -3.97 11.59
C LYS A 110 -4.01 -3.89 12.97
N TYR A 111 -3.69 -2.84 13.72
CA TYR A 111 -4.25 -2.65 15.06
C TYR A 111 -5.76 -2.43 15.01
N GLU A 112 -6.24 -1.53 14.16
CA GLU A 112 -7.67 -1.24 14.03
C GLU A 112 -8.45 -2.45 13.54
N GLY A 113 -8.00 -3.08 12.46
CA GLY A 113 -8.66 -4.23 11.88
C GLY A 113 -8.62 -5.45 12.78
N GLY A 114 -7.47 -5.72 13.39
CA GLY A 114 -7.31 -6.83 14.33
C GLY A 114 -8.21 -6.69 15.54
N THR A 115 -8.29 -5.49 16.10
CA THR A 115 -9.17 -5.23 17.25
C THR A 115 -10.64 -5.36 16.86
N ARG A 116 -11.01 -4.84 15.68
CA ARG A 116 -12.39 -4.88 15.21
C ARG A 116 -12.83 -6.30 14.85
N ASN A 117 -11.97 -7.06 14.20
CA ASN A 117 -12.33 -8.34 13.60
C ASN A 117 -12.14 -9.53 14.53
N LYS A 118 -11.41 -9.37 15.63
CA LYS A 118 -11.04 -10.48 16.52
C LYS A 118 -11.26 -10.20 18.01
N PRO A 119 -12.30 -9.44 18.43
CA PRO A 119 -12.48 -9.14 19.84
C PRO A 119 -12.82 -10.39 20.67
N LEU A 120 -13.60 -11.32 20.10
CA LEU A 120 -14.00 -12.54 20.80
C LEU A 120 -12.82 -13.49 20.99
N ARG A 121 -11.93 -13.58 20.03
CA ARG A 121 -10.72 -14.40 20.14
C ARG A 121 -9.85 -13.92 21.29
N PHE A 122 -9.71 -12.61 21.42
CA PHE A 122 -8.94 -12.02 22.48
C PHE A 122 -9.53 -12.34 23.86
N ILE A 123 -10.86 -12.23 23.98
CA ILE A 123 -11.59 -12.56 25.21
C ILE A 123 -11.40 -14.03 25.56
N ASN A 124 -11.46 -14.93 24.59
CA ASN A 124 -11.31 -16.36 24.82
C ASN A 124 -9.94 -16.75 25.39
N ILE A 125 -8.90 -16.03 25.03
CA ILE A 125 -7.57 -16.26 25.56
C ILE A 125 -7.56 -16.06 27.09
N TYR A 126 -8.31 -15.12 27.57
CA TYR A 126 -8.37 -14.81 29.01
C TYR A 126 -9.32 -15.73 29.79
N LYS A 127 -10.20 -16.43 29.11
CA LYS A 127 -11.12 -17.37 29.78
C LYS A 127 -10.45 -18.70 30.12
N ASP A 128 -9.44 -19.04 29.38
CA ASP A 128 -8.68 -20.28 29.60
C ASP A 128 -7.57 -20.08 30.60
#